data_3fbaa3da64f526772f50c70992cc9d5a
#
_entry.id   3fbaa3da64f526772f50c70992cc9d5a
#
_cell.length_a   1.000
_cell.length_b   1.000
_cell.length_c   1.000
_cell.angle_alpha   90.00
_cell.angle_beta   90.00
_cell.angle_gamma   90.00
#
_symmetry.space_group_name_H-M   'P 1'
#
loop_
_entity.id
_entity.type
_entity.pdbx_description
1 polymer ?
#
loop_
_entity_poly.entity_id
_entity_poly.type
_entity_poly.pdbx_seq_one_letter_code
_entity_poly.pdbx_strand_id
1 'polypeptide(L)'
;YKIPAVGDMPRDFRVRLLEDAPNPKQTIHRSKAVGEPPFMLAISVREAIRDAVAAFGPGERQVRLASPATGEAIFRAIREQRMPEVKGVPVEAVPRGVLV
;
A
#
# COMPACT_ATOMS: atom_id res chain seq x y z
N TYR A 1 -14.34 3.95 0.41
CA TYR A 1 -13.33 4.86 0.99
C TYR A 1 -13.75 5.25 2.41
N LYS A 2 -12.94 4.89 3.36
CA LYS A 2 -13.21 5.17 4.77
C LYS A 2 -12.27 6.27 5.26
N ILE A 3 -12.83 7.29 5.88
CA ILE A 3 -12.05 8.28 6.63
C ILE A 3 -11.62 7.62 7.94
N PRO A 4 -10.34 7.65 8.32
CA PRO A 4 -9.89 7.08 9.59
C PRO A 4 -10.65 7.69 10.77
N ALA A 5 -11.14 6.84 11.67
CA ALA A 5 -11.75 7.26 12.92
C ALA A 5 -10.71 7.30 14.05
N VAL A 6 -11.07 7.88 15.18
CA VAL A 6 -10.18 7.95 16.36
C VAL A 6 -9.71 6.55 16.79
N GLY A 7 -10.57 5.54 16.68
CA GLY A 7 -10.23 4.15 17.00
C GLY A 7 -9.23 3.48 16.03
N ASP A 8 -9.01 4.07 14.88
CA ASP A 8 -8.03 3.57 13.89
C ASP A 8 -6.62 4.13 14.14
N MET A 9 -6.48 5.05 15.09
CA MET A 9 -5.17 5.61 15.42
C MET A 9 -4.28 4.57 16.12
N PRO A 10 -3.00 4.51 15.74
CA PRO A 10 -2.05 3.67 16.46
C PRO A 10 -1.92 4.13 17.92
N ARG A 11 -1.70 3.19 18.84
CA ARG A 11 -1.52 3.48 20.27
C ARG A 11 -0.28 4.36 20.54
N ASP A 12 0.76 4.20 19.73
CA ASP A 12 1.97 5.02 19.72
C ASP A 12 1.98 5.82 18.42
N PHE A 13 1.60 7.09 18.51
CA PHE A 13 1.53 8.02 17.38
C PHE A 13 2.41 9.21 17.66
N ARG A 14 3.64 9.15 17.14
CA ARG A 14 4.66 10.19 17.37
C ARG A 14 4.81 11.05 16.13
N VAL A 15 4.48 12.30 16.24
CA VAL A 15 4.67 13.31 15.20
C VAL A 15 5.64 14.36 15.70
N ARG A 16 6.65 14.67 14.90
CA ARG A 16 7.56 15.79 15.13
C ARG A 16 7.58 16.68 13.89
N LEU A 17 7.46 17.95 14.10
CA LEU A 17 7.75 18.92 13.05
C LEU A 17 9.25 19.07 12.93
N LEU A 18 9.73 19.26 11.72
CA LEU A 18 11.13 19.56 11.47
C LEU A 18 11.38 21.02 11.89
N GLU A 19 12.03 21.20 13.04
CA GLU A 19 12.42 22.49 13.57
C GLU A 19 13.64 23.04 12.82
N ASP A 20 13.84 24.34 12.85
CA ASP A 20 14.99 25.04 12.26
C ASP A 20 15.26 24.75 10.77
N ALA A 21 14.23 24.39 10.01
CA ALA A 21 14.28 24.14 8.58
C ALA A 21 13.44 25.15 7.77
N PRO A 22 13.72 26.46 7.84
CA PRO A 22 12.97 27.46 7.10
C PRO A 22 13.16 27.29 5.59
N ASN A 23 12.17 27.73 4.82
CA ASN A 23 12.34 27.81 3.39
C ASN A 23 13.45 28.84 3.05
N PRO A 24 14.52 28.46 2.34
CA PRO A 24 15.58 29.38 1.94
C PRO A 24 15.11 30.45 0.96
N LYS A 25 14.01 30.19 0.24
CA LYS A 25 13.40 31.15 -0.67
C LYS A 25 12.40 32.03 0.06
N GLN A 26 12.32 33.29 -0.36
CA GLN A 26 11.30 34.20 0.13
C GLN A 26 9.97 33.88 -0.53
N THR A 27 9.12 33.18 0.19
CA THR A 27 7.73 32.91 -0.18
C THR A 27 6.81 33.55 0.86
N ILE A 28 5.51 33.61 0.59
CA ILE A 28 4.52 34.12 1.54
C ILE A 28 4.61 33.32 2.84
N HIS A 29 4.90 33.99 3.93
CA HIS A 29 5.14 33.37 5.25
C HIS A 29 6.19 32.25 5.25
N ARG A 30 7.14 32.27 4.33
CA ARG A 30 8.13 31.20 4.13
C ARG A 30 7.52 29.82 3.95
N SER A 31 6.29 29.78 3.46
CA SER A 31 5.58 28.52 3.18
C SER A 31 6.30 27.69 2.11
N LYS A 32 6.13 26.39 2.21
CA LYS A 32 6.57 25.43 1.20
C LYS A 32 5.33 24.82 0.55
N ALA A 33 5.43 24.52 -0.74
CA ALA A 33 4.36 23.81 -1.44
C ALA A 33 4.21 22.40 -0.87
N VAL A 34 2.97 21.95 -0.72
CA VAL A 34 2.63 20.57 -0.45
C VAL A 34 2.23 19.91 -1.77
N GLY A 35 2.88 18.80 -2.11
CA GLY A 35 2.63 18.12 -3.37
C GLY A 35 3.04 16.66 -3.32
N GLU A 36 3.96 16.27 -4.17
CA GLU A 36 4.39 14.88 -4.36
C GLU A 36 4.86 14.10 -3.11
N PRO A 37 5.51 14.70 -2.08
CA PRO A 37 5.90 13.94 -0.90
C PRO A 37 4.75 13.17 -0.22
N PRO A 38 3.56 13.75 0.03
CA PRO A 38 2.42 13.00 0.54
C PRO A 38 1.96 11.87 -0.40
N PHE A 39 2.05 12.07 -1.69
CA PHE A 39 1.72 11.07 -2.69
C PHE A 39 2.69 9.88 -2.65
N MET A 40 3.98 10.12 -2.63
CA MET A 40 5.01 9.07 -2.52
C MET A 40 4.90 8.30 -1.19
N LEU A 41 4.61 8.98 -0.09
CA LEU A 41 4.40 8.36 1.21
C LEU A 41 3.18 7.43 1.20
N ALA A 42 2.09 7.81 0.54
CA ALA A 42 0.91 6.95 0.38
C ALA A 42 1.22 5.69 -0.44
N ILE A 43 2.00 5.82 -1.52
CA ILE A 43 2.44 4.68 -2.33
C ILE A 43 3.36 3.76 -1.52
N SER A 44 4.24 4.28 -0.69
CA SER A 44 5.17 3.48 0.10
C SER A 44 4.45 2.49 1.02
N VAL A 45 3.33 2.87 1.61
CA VAL A 45 2.50 1.99 2.44
C VAL A 45 1.93 0.83 1.61
N ARG A 46 1.42 1.13 0.41
CA ARG A 46 0.90 0.11 -0.50
C ARG A 46 1.99 -0.88 -0.91
N GLU A 47 3.18 -0.38 -1.22
CA GLU A 47 4.31 -1.23 -1.61
C GLU A 47 4.82 -2.09 -0.45
N ALA A 48 4.83 -1.56 0.77
CA ALA A 48 5.15 -2.34 1.96
C ALA A 48 4.14 -3.49 2.19
N ILE A 49 2.86 -3.24 1.96
CA ILE A 49 1.82 -4.29 2.01
C ILE A 49 2.07 -5.33 0.91
N ARG A 50 2.39 -4.91 -0.30
CA ARG A 50 2.70 -5.80 -1.42
C ARG A 50 3.90 -6.69 -1.11
N ASP A 51 4.94 -6.13 -0.54
CA ASP A 51 6.14 -6.86 -0.13
C ASP A 51 5.84 -7.87 0.98
N ALA A 52 5.06 -7.48 1.97
CA ALA A 52 4.59 -8.40 3.00
C ALA A 52 3.76 -9.57 2.44
N VAL A 53 2.91 -9.31 1.43
CA VAL A 53 2.15 -10.36 0.75
C VAL A 53 3.08 -11.31 -0.01
N ALA A 54 4.16 -10.82 -0.60
CA ALA A 54 5.14 -11.66 -1.31
C ALA A 54 5.74 -12.74 -0.40
N ALA A 55 5.92 -12.45 0.89
CA ALA A 55 6.46 -13.40 1.87
C ALA A 55 5.59 -14.67 2.08
N PHE A 56 4.35 -14.67 1.61
CA PHE A 56 3.47 -15.85 1.66
C PHE A 56 3.64 -16.81 0.48
N GLY A 57 4.40 -16.44 -0.51
CA GLY A 57 4.64 -17.21 -1.74
C GLY A 57 6.10 -17.61 -1.93
N PRO A 58 6.44 -18.20 -3.07
CA PRO A 58 7.79 -18.66 -3.39
C PRO A 58 8.78 -17.53 -3.75
N GLY A 59 8.55 -16.31 -3.33
CA GLY A 59 9.48 -15.17 -3.46
C GLY A 59 9.65 -14.58 -4.87
N GLU A 60 9.65 -15.40 -5.90
CA GLU A 60 9.79 -14.96 -7.30
C GLU A 60 8.45 -14.65 -7.98
N ARG A 61 7.35 -14.96 -7.32
CA ARG A 61 6.01 -14.80 -7.88
C ARG A 61 5.57 -13.36 -7.79
N GLN A 62 5.11 -12.82 -8.92
CA GLN A 62 4.55 -11.48 -8.96
C GLN A 62 3.30 -11.37 -8.07
N VAL A 63 3.31 -10.42 -7.13
CA VAL A 63 2.16 -10.12 -6.29
C VAL A 63 1.17 -9.24 -7.05
N ARG A 64 -0.08 -9.70 -7.17
CA ARG A 64 -1.19 -8.93 -7.69
C ARG A 64 -2.00 -8.36 -6.54
N LEU A 65 -1.73 -7.14 -6.16
CA LEU A 65 -2.47 -6.41 -5.14
C LEU A 65 -3.37 -5.37 -5.80
N ALA A 66 -4.68 -5.50 -5.64
CA ALA A 66 -5.64 -4.52 -6.15
C ALA A 66 -5.50 -3.18 -5.44
N SER A 67 -5.92 -2.12 -6.09
CA SER A 67 -6.04 -0.78 -5.50
C SER A 67 -7.51 -0.35 -5.48
N PRO A 68 -8.01 0.10 -4.33
CA PRO A 68 -7.32 0.26 -3.05
C PRO A 68 -6.96 -1.08 -2.40
N ALA A 69 -5.86 -1.13 -1.63
CA ALA A 69 -5.40 -2.32 -0.91
C ALA A 69 -6.27 -2.55 0.35
N THR A 70 -7.52 -2.93 0.15
CA THR A 70 -8.44 -3.28 1.24
C THR A 70 -8.06 -4.59 1.90
N GLY A 71 -8.57 -4.87 3.10
CA GLY A 71 -8.37 -6.16 3.77
C GLY A 71 -8.76 -7.35 2.91
N GLU A 72 -9.85 -7.24 2.13
CA GLU A 72 -10.27 -8.26 1.17
C GLU A 72 -9.26 -8.44 0.03
N ALA A 73 -8.76 -7.34 -0.54
CA ALA A 73 -7.74 -7.39 -1.60
C ALA A 73 -6.45 -8.05 -1.11
N ILE A 74 -6.01 -7.74 0.11
CA ILE A 74 -4.85 -8.35 0.75
C ILE A 74 -5.07 -9.84 0.96
N PHE A 75 -6.21 -10.22 1.51
CA PHE A 75 -6.54 -11.64 1.74
C PHE A 75 -6.53 -12.45 0.43
N ARG A 76 -7.13 -11.92 -0.62
CA ARG A 76 -7.13 -12.55 -1.96
C ARG A 76 -5.71 -12.70 -2.51
N ALA A 77 -4.89 -11.65 -2.39
CA ALA A 77 -3.50 -11.68 -2.84
C ALA A 77 -2.67 -12.73 -2.07
N ILE A 78 -2.85 -12.85 -0.74
CA ILE A 78 -2.20 -13.89 0.06
C ILE A 78 -2.63 -15.29 -0.38
N ARG A 79 -3.92 -15.50 -0.60
CA ARG A 79 -4.42 -16.80 -1.11
C ARG A 79 -3.77 -17.15 -2.45
N GLU A 80 -3.71 -16.19 -3.37
CA GLU A 80 -3.09 -16.38 -4.68
C GLU A 80 -1.61 -16.77 -4.55
N GLN A 81 -0.87 -16.11 -3.64
CA GLN A 81 0.52 -16.45 -3.39
C GLN A 81 0.72 -17.87 -2.83
N ARG A 82 -0.20 -18.36 -2.03
CA ARG A 82 -0.16 -19.71 -1.42
C ARG A 82 -0.61 -20.83 -2.36
N MET A 83 -1.32 -20.50 -3.45
CA MET A 83 -1.77 -21.53 -4.39
C MET A 83 -0.59 -22.07 -5.20
N PRO A 84 -0.51 -23.38 -5.43
CA PRO A 84 0.48 -23.93 -6.35
C PRO A 84 0.28 -23.34 -7.74
N GLU A 85 1.38 -23.05 -8.40
CA GLU A 85 1.35 -22.56 -9.77
C GLU A 85 0.80 -23.65 -10.71
N VAL A 86 -0.38 -23.45 -11.26
CA VAL A 86 -0.91 -24.32 -12.30
C VAL A 86 -0.16 -24.00 -13.59
N LYS A 87 0.92 -24.72 -13.85
CA LYS A 87 1.69 -24.57 -15.08
C LYS A 87 0.77 -24.80 -16.29
N GLY A 88 0.63 -23.80 -17.15
CA GLY A 88 -0.02 -23.93 -18.45
C GLY A 88 -1.41 -23.28 -18.59
N VAL A 89 -1.96 -22.65 -17.56
CA VAL A 89 -3.20 -21.87 -17.72
C VAL A 89 -2.84 -20.37 -17.73
N PRO A 90 -3.10 -19.64 -18.82
CA PRO A 90 -2.96 -18.20 -18.82
C PRO A 90 -3.85 -17.61 -17.73
N VAL A 91 -3.32 -16.72 -16.90
CA VAL A 91 -4.01 -16.14 -15.73
C VAL A 91 -5.29 -15.36 -16.12
N GLU A 92 -5.44 -15.01 -17.38
CA GLU A 92 -6.65 -14.40 -17.94
C GLU A 92 -7.85 -15.36 -18.06
N ALA A 93 -7.63 -16.67 -17.96
CA ALA A 93 -8.66 -17.68 -18.12
C ALA A 93 -9.36 -18.10 -16.81
N VAL A 94 -8.99 -17.54 -15.67
CA VAL A 94 -9.69 -17.84 -14.40
C VAL A 94 -10.91 -16.92 -14.28
N PRO A 95 -12.15 -17.45 -14.40
CA PRO A 95 -13.35 -16.65 -14.26
C PRO A 95 -13.39 -15.99 -12.88
N ARG A 96 -13.66 -14.69 -12.83
CA ARG A 96 -13.74 -13.88 -11.58
C ARG A 96 -14.84 -14.34 -10.60
N GLY A 97 -15.51 -15.44 -10.86
CA GLY A 97 -16.68 -15.92 -10.13
C GLY A 97 -16.57 -17.30 -9.47
N VAL A 98 -15.43 -17.98 -9.53
CA VAL A 98 -15.27 -19.32 -8.94
C VAL A 98 -14.32 -19.30 -7.77
N LEU A 99 -14.72 -18.63 -6.69
CA LEU A 99 -14.11 -18.77 -5.38
C LEU A 99 -15.23 -18.57 -4.32
N VAL A 100 -15.97 -19.62 -4.08
CA VAL A 100 -16.74 -19.78 -2.84
C VAL A 100 -15.82 -20.39 -1.79
#